data_ccec390f0c5bc37327d4fca3fd702df6
#
_entry.id   ccec390f0c5bc37327d4fca3fd702df6
#
_cell.length_a   1.000
_cell.length_b   1.000
_cell.length_c   1.000
_cell.angle_alpha   90.00
_cell.angle_beta   90.00
_cell.angle_gamma   90.00
#
_symmetry.space_group_name_H-M   'P 1'
#
loop_
_entity.id
_entity.type
_entity.pdbx_description
1 polymer ?
#
loop_
_entity_poly.entity_id
_entity_poly.type
_entity_poly.pdbx_seq_one_letter_code
_entity_poly.pdbx_strand_id
1 'polypeptide(L)'
;MIMNKRIVLLVVLLLLGQCMWAQSTRVKGKVTDAKTGEVLPLVNVFFTGTTIGMTTDFDGEYYLETREEVTELQASFVGYLPKTVKINKGAYNAVDFQLEPQTFDLDEVKVTPGENPAHVILRNVSKN
;
A
#
# COMPACT_ATOMS: atom_id res chain seq x y z
N MET A 1 30.83 -38.23 -29.81
CA MET A 1 31.23 -38.03 -28.46
C MET A 1 30.12 -38.39 -27.50
N ILE A 2 30.42 -39.23 -26.57
CA ILE A 2 29.39 -39.77 -25.69
C ILE A 2 29.48 -39.08 -24.36
N MET A 3 28.44 -38.33 -23.98
CA MET A 3 28.39 -37.74 -22.69
C MET A 3 27.82 -38.73 -21.70
N ASN A 4 28.44 -38.79 -20.54
CA ASN A 4 27.94 -39.66 -19.48
C ASN A 4 26.57 -39.17 -19.04
N LYS A 5 25.66 -40.11 -18.78
CA LYS A 5 24.34 -39.79 -18.30
C LYS A 5 24.40 -38.96 -17.01
N ARG A 6 25.42 -39.19 -16.20
CA ARG A 6 25.59 -38.44 -14.95
C ARG A 6 25.89 -36.98 -15.21
N ILE A 7 26.71 -36.70 -16.23
CA ILE A 7 27.05 -35.31 -16.59
C ILE A 7 25.83 -34.64 -17.16
N VAL A 8 25.07 -35.31 -18.01
CA VAL A 8 23.84 -34.75 -18.58
C VAL A 8 22.83 -34.43 -17.46
N LEU A 9 22.70 -35.32 -16.50
CA LEU A 9 21.82 -35.12 -15.38
C LEU A 9 22.24 -33.91 -14.55
N LEU A 10 23.53 -33.77 -14.31
CA LEU A 10 24.05 -32.63 -13.55
C LEU A 10 23.83 -31.30 -14.29
N VAL A 11 24.01 -31.31 -15.59
CA VAL A 11 23.80 -30.10 -16.40
C VAL A 11 22.33 -29.72 -16.40
N VAL A 12 21.44 -30.69 -16.55
CA VAL A 12 20.01 -30.44 -16.52
C VAL A 12 19.59 -29.92 -15.14
N LEU A 13 20.14 -30.51 -14.09
CA LEU A 13 19.85 -30.04 -12.74
C LEU A 13 20.33 -28.62 -12.51
N LEU A 14 21.50 -28.28 -13.05
CA LEU A 14 22.07 -26.95 -12.93
C LEU A 14 21.22 -25.94 -13.71
N LEU A 15 20.73 -26.29 -14.89
CA LEU A 15 19.88 -25.44 -15.69
C LEU A 15 18.52 -25.19 -15.02
N LEU A 16 17.97 -26.21 -14.39
CA LEU A 16 16.71 -26.08 -13.68
C LEU A 16 16.84 -25.17 -12.46
N GLY A 17 18.00 -25.15 -11.85
CA GLY A 17 18.24 -24.28 -10.69
C GLY A 17 18.24 -22.80 -11.04
N GLN A 18 18.51 -22.47 -12.30
CA GLN A 18 18.56 -21.07 -12.71
C GLN A 18 17.18 -20.42 -12.75
N CYS A 19 16.15 -21.20 -12.91
CA CYS A 19 14.81 -20.64 -13.06
C CYS A 19 14.26 -20.07 -11.76
N MET A 20 14.81 -20.47 -10.63
CA MET A 20 14.26 -20.04 -9.34
C MET A 20 14.66 -18.62 -8.95
N TRP A 21 15.63 -18.04 -9.65
CA TRP A 21 16.16 -16.73 -9.27
C TRP A 21 15.51 -15.57 -10.01
N ALA A 22 14.61 -15.84 -10.93
CA ALA A 22 14.06 -14.81 -11.81
C ALA A 22 12.67 -14.35 -11.37
N GLN A 23 12.15 -14.81 -10.25
CA GLN A 23 10.80 -14.45 -9.85
C GLN A 23 10.78 -13.11 -9.16
N SER A 24 9.99 -12.20 -9.67
CA SER A 24 9.76 -10.90 -9.05
C SER A 24 8.29 -10.77 -8.70
N THR A 25 8.00 -9.94 -7.70
CA THR A 25 6.64 -9.61 -7.33
C THR A 25 6.25 -8.36 -8.09
N ARG A 26 5.16 -8.44 -8.84
CA ARG A 26 4.67 -7.32 -9.64
C ARG A 26 3.25 -7.01 -9.24
N VAL A 27 2.94 -5.73 -9.11
CA VAL A 27 1.61 -5.28 -8.74
C VAL A 27 1.22 -4.14 -9.65
N LYS A 28 0.03 -4.21 -10.19
CA LYS A 28 -0.52 -3.16 -11.03
C LYS A 28 -1.98 -2.95 -10.66
N GLY A 29 -2.43 -1.71 -10.73
CA GLY A 29 -3.82 -1.44 -10.43
C GLY A 29 -4.14 0.04 -10.49
N LYS A 30 -5.29 0.37 -9.95
CA LYS A 30 -5.81 1.73 -9.97
C LYS A 30 -6.35 2.06 -8.59
N VAL A 31 -6.22 3.33 -8.20
CA VAL A 31 -6.75 3.81 -6.93
C VAL A 31 -7.90 4.76 -7.21
N THR A 32 -9.03 4.52 -6.56
CA THR A 32 -10.23 5.34 -6.73
C THR A 32 -10.80 5.70 -5.36
N ASP A 33 -11.66 6.72 -5.35
CA ASP A 33 -12.42 7.10 -4.19
C ASP A 33 -13.56 6.09 -4.02
N ALA A 34 -13.70 5.52 -2.83
CA ALA A 34 -14.69 4.47 -2.59
C ALA A 34 -16.11 4.99 -2.68
N LYS A 35 -16.31 6.28 -2.47
CA LYS A 35 -17.66 6.86 -2.48
C LYS A 35 -18.06 7.41 -3.84
N THR A 36 -17.14 8.05 -4.55
CA THR A 36 -17.45 8.70 -5.82
C THR A 36 -17.03 7.89 -7.04
N GLY A 37 -16.08 6.96 -6.87
CA GLY A 37 -15.53 6.22 -7.98
C GLY A 37 -14.53 6.99 -8.81
N GLU A 38 -14.18 8.20 -8.40
CA GLU A 38 -13.22 9.00 -9.15
C GLU A 38 -11.81 8.48 -8.94
N VAL A 39 -10.99 8.58 -9.99
CA VAL A 39 -9.59 8.16 -9.87
C VAL A 39 -8.83 9.14 -8.97
N LEU A 40 -7.89 8.61 -8.21
CA LEU A 40 -7.10 9.41 -7.28
C LEU A 40 -5.65 9.45 -7.76
N PRO A 41 -5.21 10.60 -8.30
CA PRO A 41 -3.81 10.74 -8.68
C PRO A 41 -2.95 11.03 -7.46
N LEU A 42 -1.67 10.74 -7.59
CA LEU A 42 -0.66 11.07 -6.57
C LEU A 42 -0.86 10.35 -5.25
N VAL A 43 -1.55 9.22 -5.26
CA VAL A 43 -1.67 8.37 -4.09
C VAL A 43 -0.35 7.61 -3.90
N ASN A 44 0.11 7.55 -2.67
CA ASN A 44 1.35 6.86 -2.36
C ASN A 44 1.06 5.37 -2.20
N VAL A 45 1.62 4.55 -3.08
CA VAL A 45 1.45 3.09 -3.05
C VAL A 45 2.82 2.47 -2.82
N PHE A 46 2.95 1.63 -1.81
CA PHE A 46 4.25 1.06 -1.45
C PHE A 46 4.08 -0.31 -0.81
N PHE A 47 5.16 -1.11 -0.89
CA PHE A 47 5.19 -2.40 -0.19
C PHE A 47 5.42 -2.15 1.29
N THR A 48 4.56 -2.70 2.12
CA THR A 48 4.60 -2.48 3.56
C THR A 48 5.95 -2.92 4.13
N GLY A 49 6.53 -2.05 4.95
CA GLY A 49 7.82 -2.36 5.56
C GLY A 49 9.02 -2.07 4.70
N THR A 50 8.83 -1.50 3.52
CA THR A 50 9.93 -1.15 2.62
C THR A 50 9.80 0.29 2.17
N THR A 51 10.85 0.78 1.51
CA THR A 51 10.81 2.10 0.88
C THR A 51 10.45 2.01 -0.60
N ILE A 52 10.07 0.82 -1.08
CA ILE A 52 9.76 0.60 -2.48
C ILE A 52 8.32 1.02 -2.73
N GLY A 53 8.13 2.07 -3.49
CA GLY A 53 6.79 2.58 -3.77
C GLY A 53 6.81 3.61 -4.87
N MET A 54 5.61 4.06 -5.24
CA MET A 54 5.44 5.13 -6.22
C MET A 54 4.11 5.81 -5.97
N THR A 55 3.91 6.95 -6.61
CA THR A 55 2.63 7.62 -6.60
C THR A 55 1.85 7.24 -7.87
N THR A 56 0.52 7.24 -7.75
CA THR A 56 -0.32 6.98 -8.92
C THR A 56 -0.21 8.13 -9.92
N ASP A 57 -0.44 7.83 -11.19
CA ASP A 57 -0.43 8.85 -12.25
C ASP A 57 -1.76 9.59 -12.27
N PHE A 58 -1.95 10.43 -13.30
CA PHE A 58 -3.18 11.23 -13.39
C PHE A 58 -4.42 10.39 -13.60
N ASP A 59 -4.26 9.16 -14.08
CA ASP A 59 -5.38 8.24 -14.25
C ASP A 59 -5.57 7.38 -13.01
N GLY A 60 -4.82 7.62 -11.95
CA GLY A 60 -4.90 6.85 -10.72
C GLY A 60 -4.24 5.48 -10.80
N GLU A 61 -3.45 5.24 -11.83
CA GLU A 61 -2.84 3.92 -12.04
C GLU A 61 -1.43 3.88 -11.46
N TYR A 62 -1.03 2.68 -11.06
CA TYR A 62 0.30 2.46 -10.51
C TYR A 62 0.82 1.10 -10.97
N TYR A 63 2.15 0.97 -10.94
CA TYR A 63 2.83 -0.30 -11.22
C TYR A 63 4.08 -0.38 -10.37
N LEU A 64 4.22 -1.49 -9.65
CA LEU A 64 5.38 -1.73 -8.79
C LEU A 64 5.93 -3.12 -9.06
N GLU A 65 7.26 -3.22 -8.98
CA GLU A 65 7.93 -4.50 -9.14
C GLU A 65 9.13 -4.55 -8.19
N THR A 66 9.33 -5.68 -7.54
CA THR A 66 10.47 -5.88 -6.67
C THR A 66 10.84 -7.35 -6.62
N ARG A 67 12.11 -7.61 -6.34
CA ARG A 67 12.58 -8.97 -6.08
C ARG A 67 12.67 -9.26 -4.58
N GLU A 68 12.41 -8.27 -3.76
CA GLU A 68 12.45 -8.46 -2.31
C GLU A 68 11.23 -9.22 -1.83
N GLU A 69 11.34 -9.79 -0.64
CA GLU A 69 10.23 -10.53 -0.08
C GLU A 69 9.23 -9.55 0.49
N VAL A 70 8.13 -9.39 -0.21
CA VAL A 70 7.05 -8.52 0.19
C VAL A 70 5.77 -9.33 0.23
N THR A 71 4.90 -9.04 1.19
CA THR A 71 3.65 -9.77 1.34
C THR A 71 2.45 -8.85 1.40
N GLU A 72 2.64 -7.55 1.54
CA GLU A 72 1.55 -6.61 1.67
C GLU A 72 1.84 -5.35 0.88
N LEU A 73 0.78 -4.74 0.38
CA LEU A 73 0.83 -3.49 -0.35
C LEU A 73 -0.09 -2.50 0.33
N GLN A 74 0.38 -1.27 0.48
CA GLN A 74 -0.40 -0.24 1.16
C GLN A 74 -0.56 0.97 0.27
N ALA A 75 -1.75 1.56 0.29
CA ALA A 75 -2.03 2.83 -0.38
C ALA A 75 -2.37 3.86 0.67
N SER A 76 -1.80 5.05 0.55
CA SER A 76 -1.98 6.13 1.52
C SER A 76 -2.09 7.45 0.77
N PHE A 77 -3.05 8.27 1.17
CA PHE A 77 -3.27 9.57 0.56
C PHE A 77 -3.84 10.52 1.60
N VAL A 78 -3.47 11.80 1.47
CA VAL A 78 -3.95 12.81 2.40
C VAL A 78 -5.47 12.94 2.26
N GLY A 79 -6.16 12.91 3.39
CA GLY A 79 -7.61 13.00 3.39
C GLY A 79 -8.32 11.68 3.25
N TYR A 80 -7.59 10.58 3.20
CA TYR A 80 -8.16 9.24 3.06
C TYR A 80 -7.56 8.30 4.09
N LEU A 81 -8.32 7.27 4.44
CA LEU A 81 -7.81 6.24 5.33
C LEU A 81 -6.86 5.33 4.55
N PRO A 82 -5.70 5.00 5.11
CA PRO A 82 -4.79 4.09 4.45
C PRO A 82 -5.40 2.70 4.35
N LYS A 83 -5.04 1.98 3.29
CA LYS A 83 -5.55 0.64 3.07
C LYS A 83 -4.39 -0.29 2.74
N THR A 84 -4.39 -1.45 3.36
CA THR A 84 -3.37 -2.47 3.16
C THR A 84 -4.03 -3.74 2.65
N VAL A 85 -3.43 -4.36 1.65
CA VAL A 85 -3.93 -5.63 1.10
C VAL A 85 -2.77 -6.61 1.04
N LYS A 86 -3.08 -7.88 1.11
CA LYS A 86 -2.08 -8.93 0.97
C LYS A 86 -1.87 -9.22 -0.51
N ILE A 87 -0.62 -9.50 -0.86
CA ILE A 87 -0.26 -9.84 -2.24
C ILE A 87 0.51 -11.14 -2.24
N ASN A 88 0.64 -11.72 -3.43
CA ASN A 88 1.36 -12.97 -3.61
C ASN A 88 2.78 -12.68 -4.07
N LYS A 89 3.74 -13.11 -3.25
CA LYS A 89 5.14 -12.94 -3.56
C LYS A 89 5.51 -13.76 -4.80
N GLY A 90 6.34 -13.18 -5.65
CA GLY A 90 6.83 -13.90 -6.83
C GLY A 90 5.81 -14.07 -7.93
N ALA A 91 4.75 -13.26 -7.93
CA ALA A 91 3.68 -13.38 -8.91
C ALA A 91 3.23 -12.00 -9.34
N TYR A 92 2.42 -11.98 -10.39
CA TYR A 92 1.77 -10.77 -10.84
C TYR A 92 0.46 -10.61 -10.08
N ASN A 93 0.26 -9.45 -9.48
CA ASN A 93 -0.94 -9.15 -8.71
C ASN A 93 -1.67 -7.97 -9.34
N ALA A 94 -2.95 -8.13 -9.59
CA ALA A 94 -3.80 -7.04 -10.05
C ALA A 94 -4.58 -6.56 -8.84
N VAL A 95 -4.26 -5.37 -8.34
CA VAL A 95 -4.85 -4.85 -7.11
C VAL A 95 -5.37 -3.45 -7.36
N ASP A 96 -6.67 -3.28 -7.21
CA ASP A 96 -7.29 -1.97 -7.27
C ASP A 96 -7.66 -1.56 -5.85
N PHE A 97 -7.33 -0.30 -5.51
CA PHE A 97 -7.67 0.23 -4.20
C PHE A 97 -8.87 1.14 -4.30
N GLN A 98 -9.78 1.01 -3.34
CA GLN A 98 -10.85 1.96 -3.15
C GLN A 98 -10.63 2.58 -1.77
N LEU A 99 -10.19 3.83 -1.74
CA LEU A 99 -9.87 4.50 -0.49
C LEU A 99 -11.08 5.25 0.04
N GLU A 100 -11.29 5.15 1.33
CA GLU A 100 -12.40 5.84 1.95
C GLU A 100 -11.94 7.19 2.48
N PRO A 101 -12.71 8.25 2.21
CA PRO A 101 -12.35 9.56 2.75
C PRO A 101 -12.32 9.53 4.27
N GLN A 102 -11.30 10.15 4.83
CA GLN A 102 -11.20 10.28 6.26
C GLN A 102 -11.96 11.54 6.65
N THR A 103 -13.07 11.36 7.36
CA THR A 103 -13.85 12.49 7.79
C THR A 103 -13.40 12.86 9.18
N PHE A 104 -12.98 14.09 9.34
CA PHE A 104 -12.69 14.62 10.65
C PHE A 104 -13.97 15.23 11.16
N ASP A 105 -14.57 14.60 12.14
CA ASP A 105 -15.78 15.12 12.70
C ASP A 105 -15.38 16.15 13.75
N LEU A 106 -15.23 17.36 13.30
CA LEU A 106 -14.83 18.42 14.22
C LEU A 106 -15.89 18.73 15.24
N ASP A 107 -17.11 18.35 14.99
CA ASP A 107 -18.15 18.57 15.95
C ASP A 107 -17.93 17.83 17.22
N GLU A 108 -17.30 16.69 17.14
CA GLU A 108 -17.03 15.97 18.33
C GLU A 108 -16.06 16.66 19.22
N VAL A 109 -15.22 17.44 18.63
CA VAL A 109 -14.26 18.13 19.42
C VAL A 109 -14.91 19.13 20.32
N LYS A 110 -16.05 19.62 19.93
CA LYS A 110 -16.69 20.55 20.71
C LYS A 110 -17.26 20.04 21.89
N VAL A 111 -17.31 18.95 21.99
CA VAL A 111 -17.86 18.48 23.06
C VAL A 111 -17.32 18.93 24.24
N THR A 112 -17.05 19.47 24.51
CA THR A 112 -16.59 19.76 25.62
C THR A 112 -17.01 20.62 26.30
N PRO A 113 -17.54 21.11 26.75
CA PRO A 113 -17.66 21.86 27.23
C PRO A 113 -17.64 21.89 28.27
N GLY A 114 -17.76 21.91 28.37
CA GLY A 114 -17.73 22.15 29.20
C GLY A 114 -17.46 22.27 29.54
N GLU A 115 -17.65 22.63 29.75
CA GLU A 115 -17.41 23.11 30.17
C GLU A 115 -16.86 23.33 30.26
N ASN A 116 -16.97 23.60 30.64
CA ASN A 116 -16.55 24.38 30.93
C ASN A 116 -15.96 24.67 30.99
N PRO A 117 -16.01 24.80 31.07
CA PRO A 117 -15.46 25.56 31.23
C PRO A 117 -14.93 25.84 31.21
N ALA A 118 -15.15 25.93 31.55
CA ALA A 118 -14.80 26.70 31.64
C ALA A 118 -14.48 26.82 31.48
N HIS A 119 -15.14 27.03 31.98
CA HIS A 119 -15.12 27.60 31.96
C HIS A 119 -14.44 27.83 31.70
N VAL A 120 -14.02 27.65 31.49
CA VAL A 120 -13.62 28.36 31.44
C VAL A 120 -12.92 28.66 31.32
N ILE A 121 -12.96 28.71 31.57
CA ILE A 121 -12.56 29.43 31.66
C ILE A 121 -12.14 29.83 31.53
N LEU A 122 -12.37 29.89 31.83
CA LEU A 122 -12.25 30.56 31.88
C LEU A 122 -12.20 30.73 31.84
N ARG A 123 -12.77 30.89 32.34
CA ARG A 123 -13.01 31.37 32.63
C ARG A 123 -12.63 31.40 32.65
N ASN A 124 -12.94 31.47 33.29
CA ASN A 124 -12.93 31.89 33.64
C ASN A 124 -12.43 31.94 33.59
N VAL A 125 -11.98 31.66 33.36
CA VAL A 125 -11.76 32.08 33.68
C VAL A 125 -11.63 32.09 33.71
N SER A 126 -11.99 32.14 34.20
CA SER A 126 -12.11 32.50 34.45
C SER A 126 -12.07 32.46 34.37
N LYS A 127 -12.26 32.51 34.53
CA LYS A 127 -12.49 32.78 34.74
C LYS A 127 -12.06 32.85 34.56
N ASN A 128 -12.14 32.94 35.13
CA ASN A 128 -12.02 33.26 35.18
C ASN A 128 -11.78 33.34 34.98
#